data_702503f9b6acc7a6bdfedc757f3cbf5c
#
_entry.id   702503f9b6acc7a6bdfedc757f3cbf5c
#
_cell.length_a   1.000
_cell.length_b   1.000
_cell.length_c   1.000
_cell.angle_alpha   90.00
_cell.angle_beta   90.00
_cell.angle_gamma   90.00
#
_symmetry.space_group_name_H-M   'P 1'
#
loop_
_entity.id
_entity.type
_entity.pdbx_description
1 polymer ?
#
loop_
_entity_poly.entity_id
_entity_poly.type
_entity_poly.pdbx_seq_one_letter_code
_entity_poly.pdbx_strand_id
1 'polypeptide(L)'
;MRFLAYQLVVWSSLAFVASSVGWYGPVLVAVFALYATIPLLAFLRWRGWPFYPGAIFRVLVVRVLLYTQLLLPFVAAAAVIGMLIGLPFGISLSLGRALAGAVSAAGALVLLAGYIGSRRLVVREVEAHVRGLPASFDGVRIAQISDLHVGPQTSKRFLTRVATTVARAAPDIIAVTGDVVDDRAEDVPWYAAVFARLQAPLGVYVIPGNHDIYAGWDAVSRSLRQSTDSTILVNDSRLVERAGAQLAIVGTGDPAANGRHGITPNANAAPDVERALARVPAATTVVAFAHNPALWPGLAERGVALTLSGHTHWGQFALPRLGWSLASPFLEHAMGGHRDGDALLYINPGTGYWGIPFRLGAFPEITMVTLKRADEAALSVGKAKHAA
;
A
#
# COMPACT_ATOMS: atom_id res chain seq x y z
N MET A 1 25.93 12.29 -6.87
CA MET A 1 25.74 13.49 -7.71
C MET A 1 24.27 13.79 -8.03
N ARG A 2 23.47 12.88 -8.61
CA ARG A 2 22.04 13.12 -8.97
C ARG A 2 21.19 13.65 -7.82
N PHE A 3 21.34 13.08 -6.62
CA PHE A 3 20.58 13.50 -5.45
C PHE A 3 20.92 14.95 -5.00
N LEU A 4 22.20 15.32 -4.98
CA LEU A 4 22.62 16.69 -4.63
C LEU A 4 22.10 17.72 -5.66
N ALA A 5 22.18 17.40 -6.96
CA ALA A 5 21.63 18.25 -8.01
C ALA A 5 20.12 18.45 -7.83
N TYR A 6 19.38 17.36 -7.54
CA TYR A 6 17.96 17.44 -7.25
C TYR A 6 17.67 18.34 -6.04
N GLN A 7 18.40 18.19 -4.93
CA GLN A 7 18.22 19.03 -3.73
C GLN A 7 18.49 20.51 -4.04
N LEU A 8 19.55 20.82 -4.80
CA LEU A 8 19.83 22.20 -5.21
C LEU A 8 18.67 22.82 -6.00
N VAL A 9 18.13 22.10 -7.00
CA VAL A 9 16.99 22.57 -7.79
C VAL A 9 15.77 22.83 -6.91
N VAL A 10 15.45 21.85 -6.05
CA VAL A 10 14.28 21.88 -5.15
C VAL A 10 14.37 23.08 -4.19
N TRP A 11 15.47 23.25 -3.47
CA TRP A 11 15.62 24.32 -2.48
C TRP A 11 15.77 25.71 -3.13
N SER A 12 16.42 25.79 -4.29
CA SER A 12 16.50 27.06 -5.04
C SER A 12 15.13 27.52 -5.52
N SER A 13 14.26 26.59 -5.95
CA SER A 13 12.90 26.91 -6.34
C SER A 13 12.07 27.44 -5.18
N LEU A 14 12.20 26.84 -3.99
CA LEU A 14 11.53 27.33 -2.79
C LEU A 14 12.06 28.71 -2.37
N ALA A 15 13.38 28.91 -2.42
CA ALA A 15 14.00 30.20 -2.11
C ALA A 15 13.53 31.29 -3.11
N PHE A 16 13.39 30.93 -4.39
CA PHE A 16 12.86 31.84 -5.42
C PHE A 16 11.42 32.27 -5.10
N VAL A 17 10.54 31.33 -4.72
CA VAL A 17 9.16 31.66 -4.30
C VAL A 17 9.19 32.51 -3.03
N ALA A 18 9.95 32.09 -2.03
CA ALA A 18 10.04 32.79 -0.74
C ALA A 18 10.63 34.22 -0.87
N SER A 19 11.38 34.51 -1.94
CA SER A 19 11.90 35.86 -2.21
C SER A 19 10.79 36.89 -2.47
N SER A 20 9.58 36.45 -2.77
CA SER A 20 8.40 37.32 -2.91
C SER A 20 7.96 37.96 -1.59
N VAL A 21 8.33 37.37 -0.45
CA VAL A 21 7.99 37.83 0.91
C VAL A 21 9.03 38.80 1.46
N GLY A 22 10.17 38.94 0.79
CA GLY A 22 11.27 39.80 1.18
C GLY A 22 12.61 39.05 1.26
N TRP A 23 13.68 39.75 1.60
CA TRP A 23 15.04 39.19 1.67
C TRP A 23 15.20 38.07 2.70
N TYR A 24 14.40 38.06 3.75
CA TYR A 24 14.44 37.05 4.81
C TYR A 24 13.84 35.71 4.37
N GLY A 25 12.95 35.69 3.38
CA GLY A 25 12.34 34.47 2.87
C GLY A 25 13.37 33.43 2.40
N PRO A 26 14.28 33.75 1.47
CA PRO A 26 15.35 32.83 1.07
C PRO A 26 16.26 32.40 2.18
N VAL A 27 16.54 33.28 3.16
CA VAL A 27 17.37 32.94 4.33
C VAL A 27 16.69 31.88 5.19
N LEU A 28 15.40 32.04 5.49
CA LEU A 28 14.63 31.04 6.24
C LEU A 28 14.57 29.68 5.52
N VAL A 29 14.42 29.69 4.19
CA VAL A 29 14.45 28.48 3.37
C VAL A 29 15.82 27.80 3.45
N ALA A 30 16.92 28.56 3.34
CA ALA A 30 18.26 28.01 3.46
C ALA A 30 18.52 27.39 4.85
N VAL A 31 18.13 28.07 5.90
CA VAL A 31 18.24 27.55 7.29
C VAL A 31 17.43 26.27 7.44
N PHE A 32 16.18 26.23 6.96
CA PHE A 32 15.35 25.05 7.01
C PHE A 32 15.91 23.90 6.14
N ALA A 33 16.43 24.21 4.96
CA ALA A 33 17.06 23.22 4.08
C ALA A 33 18.27 22.55 4.75
N LEU A 34 19.13 23.30 5.38
CA LEU A 34 20.27 22.79 6.14
C LEU A 34 19.78 21.92 7.31
N TYR A 35 18.84 22.41 8.08
CA TYR A 35 18.28 21.68 9.23
C TYR A 35 17.61 20.36 8.83
N ALA A 36 16.84 20.34 7.75
CA ALA A 36 16.15 19.15 7.26
C ALA A 36 17.08 18.16 6.55
N THR A 37 18.15 18.65 5.89
CA THR A 37 19.08 17.80 5.14
C THR A 37 20.03 17.03 6.06
N ILE A 38 20.40 17.57 7.21
CA ILE A 38 21.33 16.92 8.17
C ILE A 38 20.83 15.53 8.60
N PRO A 39 19.57 15.37 9.07
CA PRO A 39 19.05 14.04 9.43
C PRO A 39 18.98 13.07 8.24
N LEU A 40 18.68 13.58 7.05
CA LEU A 40 18.62 12.76 5.84
C LEU A 40 20.03 12.27 5.44
N LEU A 41 21.05 13.12 5.54
CA LEU A 41 22.43 12.71 5.30
C LEU A 41 22.93 11.72 6.36
N ALA A 42 22.55 11.90 7.61
CA ALA A 42 22.86 10.96 8.67
C ALA A 42 22.22 9.59 8.41
N PHE A 43 20.95 9.55 7.99
CA PHE A 43 20.27 8.33 7.58
C PHE A 43 20.95 7.63 6.40
N LEU A 44 21.31 8.37 5.35
CA LEU A 44 21.97 7.81 4.17
C LEU A 44 23.39 7.30 4.46
N ARG A 45 24.10 7.92 5.43
CA ARG A 45 25.45 7.51 5.81
C ARG A 45 25.47 6.30 6.76
N TRP A 46 24.51 6.20 7.66
CA TRP A 46 24.44 5.13 8.66
C TRP A 46 23.31 4.15 8.29
N ARG A 47 23.56 3.34 7.27
CA ARG A 47 22.68 2.24 6.87
C ARG A 47 22.35 1.37 8.09
N GLY A 48 21.08 1.31 8.46
CA GLY A 48 20.59 0.51 9.59
C GLY A 48 20.26 1.31 10.86
N TRP A 49 20.37 2.63 10.84
CA TRP A 49 19.83 3.42 11.94
C TRP A 49 18.30 3.41 11.82
N PRO A 50 17.58 2.91 12.85
CA PRO A 50 16.13 2.98 12.84
C PRO A 50 15.75 4.46 12.88
N PHE A 51 15.30 4.99 11.74
CA PHE A 51 14.91 6.40 11.61
C PHE A 51 13.52 6.60 12.19
N TYR A 52 13.41 6.36 13.49
CA TYR A 52 12.20 6.65 14.28
C TYR A 52 12.43 7.81 15.25
N PRO A 53 12.62 9.04 14.75
CA PRO A 53 12.77 10.19 15.63
C PRO A 53 11.49 10.44 16.39
N GLY A 54 11.58 11.13 17.51
CA GLY A 54 10.42 11.48 18.33
C GLY A 54 9.28 12.13 17.53
N ALA A 55 8.04 12.00 18.00
CA ALA A 55 6.84 12.40 17.26
C ALA A 55 6.87 13.86 16.78
N ILE A 56 7.36 14.78 17.61
CA ILE A 56 7.46 16.20 17.26
C ILE A 56 8.41 16.39 16.06
N PHE A 57 9.61 15.79 16.11
CA PHE A 57 10.57 15.90 15.02
C PHE A 57 10.02 15.28 13.73
N ARG A 58 9.34 14.14 13.81
CA ARG A 58 8.71 13.51 12.64
C ARG A 58 7.66 14.42 11.99
N VAL A 59 6.83 15.07 12.80
CA VAL A 59 5.75 15.92 12.29
C VAL A 59 6.31 17.22 11.72
N LEU A 60 7.21 17.88 12.47
CA LEU A 60 7.65 19.25 12.14
C LEU A 60 8.82 19.27 11.14
N VAL A 61 9.61 18.20 11.04
CA VAL A 61 10.78 18.17 10.18
C VAL A 61 10.61 17.13 9.07
N VAL A 62 10.50 15.84 9.43
CA VAL A 62 10.53 14.77 8.43
C VAL A 62 9.35 14.84 7.47
N ARG A 63 8.13 15.02 7.98
CA ARG A 63 6.94 15.14 7.12
C ARG A 63 6.98 16.39 6.26
N VAL A 64 7.36 17.52 6.85
CA VAL A 64 7.49 18.78 6.09
C VAL A 64 8.52 18.63 4.99
N LEU A 65 9.69 18.03 5.29
CA LEU A 65 10.70 17.74 4.28
C LEU A 65 10.13 16.86 3.16
N LEU A 66 9.51 15.72 3.49
CA LEU A 66 9.01 14.79 2.49
C LEU A 66 7.90 15.41 1.62
N TYR A 67 6.95 16.13 2.22
CA TYR A 67 5.92 16.85 1.46
C TYR A 67 6.52 17.93 0.56
N THR A 68 7.54 18.64 1.05
CA THR A 68 8.27 19.63 0.27
C THR A 68 8.96 18.97 -0.93
N GLN A 69 9.61 17.81 -0.74
CA GLN A 69 10.26 17.06 -1.82
C GLN A 69 9.27 16.62 -2.92
N LEU A 70 8.02 16.30 -2.54
CA LEU A 70 6.98 15.94 -3.51
C LEU A 70 6.50 17.16 -4.31
N LEU A 71 6.40 18.33 -3.69
CA LEU A 71 5.80 19.53 -4.29
C LEU A 71 6.79 20.34 -5.14
N LEU A 72 8.00 20.51 -4.66
CA LEU A 72 8.94 21.47 -5.22
C LEU A 72 9.37 21.23 -6.68
N PRO A 73 9.47 20.02 -7.23
CA PRO A 73 9.71 19.83 -8.65
C PRO A 73 8.67 20.51 -9.54
N PHE A 74 7.40 20.47 -9.11
CA PHE A 74 6.30 21.12 -9.82
C PHE A 74 6.37 22.65 -9.68
N VAL A 75 6.73 23.14 -8.50
CA VAL A 75 6.95 24.58 -8.26
C VAL A 75 8.10 25.10 -9.11
N ALA A 76 9.23 24.36 -9.18
CA ALA A 76 10.38 24.71 -10.01
C ALA A 76 9.99 24.76 -11.50
N ALA A 77 9.30 23.74 -11.98
CA ALA A 77 8.82 23.69 -13.35
C ALA A 77 7.89 24.87 -13.67
N ALA A 78 6.95 25.17 -12.78
CA ALA A 78 6.04 26.32 -12.94
C ALA A 78 6.78 27.66 -12.96
N ALA A 79 7.79 27.82 -12.10
CA ALA A 79 8.64 29.02 -12.10
C ALA A 79 9.35 29.20 -13.45
N VAL A 80 10.02 28.15 -13.95
CA VAL A 80 10.74 28.18 -15.22
C VAL A 80 9.78 28.44 -16.40
N ILE A 81 8.66 27.71 -16.45
CA ILE A 81 7.65 27.90 -17.52
C ILE A 81 7.12 29.34 -17.52
N GLY A 82 6.78 29.87 -16.33
CA GLY A 82 6.32 31.25 -16.21
C GLY A 82 7.36 32.28 -16.65
N MET A 83 8.63 32.05 -16.31
CA MET A 83 9.72 32.91 -16.78
C MET A 83 9.86 32.89 -18.30
N LEU A 84 9.82 31.70 -18.91
CA LEU A 84 9.92 31.56 -20.38
C LEU A 84 8.75 32.21 -21.10
N ILE A 85 7.52 32.00 -20.63
CA ILE A 85 6.31 32.64 -21.21
C ILE A 85 6.37 34.16 -21.04
N GLY A 86 6.89 34.69 -19.94
CA GLY A 86 6.96 36.10 -19.64
C GLY A 86 8.07 36.85 -20.39
N LEU A 87 9.07 36.14 -20.99
CA LEU A 87 10.20 36.74 -21.69
C LEU A 87 9.78 37.75 -22.79
N PRO A 88 8.90 37.40 -23.75
CA PRO A 88 8.51 38.30 -24.82
C PRO A 88 7.78 39.57 -24.34
N PHE A 89 7.23 39.53 -23.13
CA PHE A 89 6.38 40.58 -22.56
C PHE A 89 7.12 41.44 -21.52
N GLY A 90 8.39 41.17 -21.24
CA GLY A 90 9.15 41.85 -20.20
C GLY A 90 8.69 41.58 -18.76
N ILE A 91 7.86 40.55 -18.53
CA ILE A 91 7.29 40.18 -17.21
C ILE A 91 7.78 38.84 -16.71
N SER A 92 8.91 38.38 -17.21
CA SER A 92 9.47 37.03 -16.95
C SER A 92 9.48 36.67 -15.46
N LEU A 93 10.11 37.52 -14.65
CA LEU A 93 10.27 37.22 -13.21
C LEU A 93 8.94 37.26 -12.44
N SER A 94 8.07 38.24 -12.77
CA SER A 94 6.76 38.35 -12.11
C SER A 94 5.83 37.18 -12.44
N LEU A 95 5.81 36.77 -13.73
CA LEU A 95 4.99 35.64 -14.17
C LEU A 95 5.53 34.31 -13.60
N GLY A 96 6.86 34.10 -13.56
CA GLY A 96 7.48 32.95 -12.94
C GLY A 96 7.12 32.81 -11.47
N ARG A 97 7.18 33.91 -10.69
CA ARG A 97 6.76 33.93 -9.29
C ARG A 97 5.26 33.67 -9.10
N ALA A 98 4.41 34.25 -9.94
CA ALA A 98 2.96 34.07 -9.88
C ALA A 98 2.57 32.60 -10.11
N LEU A 99 3.13 31.96 -11.15
CA LEU A 99 2.86 30.54 -11.43
C LEU A 99 3.42 29.63 -10.35
N ALA A 100 4.64 29.87 -9.87
CA ALA A 100 5.22 29.11 -8.77
C ALA A 100 4.38 29.25 -7.49
N GLY A 101 3.89 30.45 -7.18
CA GLY A 101 2.99 30.71 -6.05
C GLY A 101 1.66 29.97 -6.20
N ALA A 102 1.05 30.05 -7.39
CA ALA A 102 -0.21 29.33 -7.67
C ALA A 102 -0.07 27.80 -7.53
N VAL A 103 1.01 27.23 -8.09
CA VAL A 103 1.31 25.80 -7.96
C VAL A 103 1.61 25.42 -6.52
N SER A 104 2.30 26.26 -5.74
CA SER A 104 2.55 26.04 -4.32
C SER A 104 1.24 26.00 -3.53
N ALA A 105 0.33 26.95 -3.77
CA ALA A 105 -0.97 26.99 -3.10
C ALA A 105 -1.85 25.78 -3.47
N ALA A 106 -1.95 25.46 -4.76
CA ALA A 106 -2.69 24.30 -5.24
C ALA A 106 -2.11 22.99 -4.66
N GLY A 107 -0.79 22.85 -4.69
CA GLY A 107 -0.08 21.70 -4.13
C GLY A 107 -0.30 21.55 -2.63
N ALA A 108 -0.27 22.65 -1.87
CA ALA A 108 -0.57 22.63 -0.44
C ALA A 108 -1.99 22.12 -0.17
N LEU A 109 -2.97 22.52 -0.99
CA LEU A 109 -4.35 22.01 -0.88
C LEU A 109 -4.43 20.52 -1.21
N VAL A 110 -3.71 20.05 -2.24
CA VAL A 110 -3.63 18.63 -2.59
C VAL A 110 -2.99 17.83 -1.47
N LEU A 111 -1.89 18.31 -0.88
CA LEU A 111 -1.23 17.66 0.25
C LEU A 111 -2.14 17.60 1.48
N LEU A 112 -2.87 18.68 1.77
CA LEU A 112 -3.86 18.71 2.85
C LEU A 112 -5.01 17.71 2.60
N ALA A 113 -5.55 17.68 1.38
CA ALA A 113 -6.58 16.73 0.99
C ALA A 113 -6.08 15.27 1.12
N GLY A 114 -4.86 14.99 0.68
CA GLY A 114 -4.23 13.67 0.83
C GLY A 114 -3.99 13.30 2.30
N TYR A 115 -3.60 14.25 3.14
CA TYR A 115 -3.47 14.04 4.59
C TYR A 115 -4.81 13.71 5.26
N ILE A 116 -5.87 14.42 4.90
CA ILE A 116 -7.22 14.11 5.38
C ILE A 116 -7.65 12.75 4.85
N GLY A 117 -7.40 12.49 3.56
CA GLY A 117 -7.72 11.22 2.90
C GLY A 117 -7.04 10.02 3.57
N SER A 118 -5.79 10.17 4.07
CA SER A 118 -5.08 9.10 4.79
C SER A 118 -5.76 8.64 6.08
N ARG A 119 -6.74 9.38 6.56
CA ARG A 119 -7.54 9.05 7.75
C ARG A 119 -8.95 8.57 7.42
N ARG A 120 -9.32 8.57 6.14
CA ARG A 120 -10.64 8.17 5.66
C ARG A 120 -10.63 6.66 5.38
N LEU A 121 -10.88 5.86 6.43
CA LEU A 121 -11.09 4.42 6.25
C LEU A 121 -12.42 4.20 5.50
N VAL A 122 -12.36 3.47 4.40
CA VAL A 122 -13.52 3.05 3.62
C VAL A 122 -13.69 1.54 3.69
N VAL A 123 -14.93 1.07 3.60
CA VAL A 123 -15.24 -0.34 3.36
C VAL A 123 -15.73 -0.44 1.92
N ARG A 124 -15.07 -1.27 1.14
CA ARG A 124 -15.44 -1.53 -0.26
C ARG A 124 -15.99 -2.93 -0.41
N GLU A 125 -17.21 -3.02 -0.87
CA GLU A 125 -17.81 -4.31 -1.24
C GLU A 125 -17.41 -4.67 -2.67
N VAL A 126 -16.95 -5.90 -2.86
CA VAL A 126 -16.52 -6.46 -4.16
C VAL A 126 -17.15 -7.84 -4.32
N GLU A 127 -17.76 -8.11 -5.45
CA GLU A 127 -18.23 -9.45 -5.78
C GLU A 127 -17.21 -10.17 -6.67
N ALA A 128 -16.76 -11.35 -6.24
CA ALA A 128 -15.89 -12.22 -7.01
C ALA A 128 -16.69 -13.39 -7.59
N HIS A 129 -17.00 -13.32 -8.89
CA HIS A 129 -17.70 -14.37 -9.59
C HIS A 129 -16.74 -15.48 -9.98
N VAL A 130 -16.71 -16.55 -9.18
CA VAL A 130 -15.77 -17.67 -9.24
C VAL A 130 -16.40 -18.87 -9.93
N ARG A 131 -15.72 -19.34 -11.00
CA ARG A 131 -16.11 -20.57 -11.71
C ARG A 131 -15.80 -21.78 -10.83
N GLY A 132 -16.69 -22.78 -10.82
CA GLY A 132 -16.50 -23.99 -10.04
C GLY A 132 -16.63 -23.81 -8.52
N LEU A 133 -17.08 -22.66 -8.04
CA LEU A 133 -17.31 -22.43 -6.61
C LEU A 133 -18.41 -23.38 -6.11
N PRO A 134 -18.15 -24.21 -5.06
CA PRO A 134 -19.19 -25.05 -4.48
C PRO A 134 -20.36 -24.21 -3.96
N ALA A 135 -21.59 -24.72 -4.07
CA ALA A 135 -22.80 -23.99 -3.68
C ALA A 135 -22.79 -23.51 -2.23
N SER A 136 -22.18 -24.28 -1.33
CA SER A 136 -22.06 -23.90 0.08
C SER A 136 -21.17 -22.69 0.34
N PHE A 137 -20.30 -22.31 -0.61
CA PHE A 137 -19.44 -21.15 -0.52
C PHE A 137 -20.00 -19.93 -1.26
N ASP A 138 -21.14 -20.05 -1.96
CA ASP A 138 -21.83 -18.88 -2.52
C ASP A 138 -22.28 -17.94 -1.39
N GLY A 139 -21.94 -16.68 -1.50
CA GLY A 139 -22.18 -15.66 -0.45
C GLY A 139 -21.17 -15.64 0.68
N VAL A 140 -20.13 -16.46 0.71
CA VAL A 140 -19.02 -16.37 1.68
C VAL A 140 -18.33 -15.01 1.55
N ARG A 141 -18.11 -14.34 2.68
CA ARG A 141 -17.53 -13.00 2.76
C ARG A 141 -16.11 -13.06 3.32
N ILE A 142 -15.17 -12.50 2.59
CA ILE A 142 -13.75 -12.38 2.96
C ILE A 142 -13.46 -10.91 3.28
N ALA A 143 -13.05 -10.59 4.51
CA ALA A 143 -12.51 -9.28 4.85
C ALA A 143 -11.02 -9.27 4.54
N GLN A 144 -10.60 -8.51 3.54
CA GLN A 144 -9.19 -8.27 3.25
C GLN A 144 -8.71 -7.02 3.98
N ILE A 145 -7.64 -7.18 4.76
CA ILE A 145 -6.84 -6.14 5.37
C ILE A 145 -5.43 -6.27 4.79
N SER A 146 -4.82 -5.19 4.34
CA SER A 146 -3.49 -5.21 3.74
C SER A 146 -2.70 -3.98 4.15
N ASP A 147 -1.37 -4.10 4.14
CA ASP A 147 -0.49 -2.93 4.24
C ASP A 147 -0.82 -2.02 5.43
N LEU A 148 -0.92 -2.62 6.61
CA LEU A 148 -1.19 -1.87 7.85
C LEU A 148 -0.01 -0.98 8.24
N HIS A 149 1.22 -1.41 7.93
CA HIS A 149 2.46 -0.74 8.30
C HIS A 149 2.44 -0.30 9.76
N VAL A 150 2.18 -1.27 10.66
CA VAL A 150 2.15 -0.99 12.09
C VAL A 150 3.55 -0.58 12.53
N GLY A 151 3.63 0.60 13.12
CA GLY A 151 4.87 1.20 13.54
C GLY A 151 4.63 2.54 14.25
N PRO A 152 5.68 3.29 14.57
CA PRO A 152 5.59 4.53 15.34
C PRO A 152 4.71 5.62 14.74
N GLN A 153 4.33 5.51 13.45
CA GLN A 153 3.43 6.45 12.78
C GLN A 153 1.96 6.00 12.84
N THR A 154 1.70 4.76 13.20
CA THR A 154 0.37 4.17 13.22
C THR A 154 -0.33 4.46 14.55
N SER A 155 -1.52 5.06 14.51
CA SER A 155 -2.23 5.36 15.75
C SER A 155 -3.04 4.14 16.23
N LYS A 156 -2.97 3.85 17.53
CA LYS A 156 -3.78 2.80 18.16
C LYS A 156 -5.29 2.99 17.90
N ARG A 157 -5.76 4.24 17.91
CA ARG A 157 -7.16 4.58 17.59
C ARG A 157 -7.54 4.16 16.16
N PHE A 158 -6.62 4.32 15.20
CA PHE A 158 -6.85 3.90 13.82
C PHE A 158 -6.95 2.38 13.72
N LEU A 159 -5.99 1.64 14.32
CA LEU A 159 -6.01 0.18 14.35
C LEU A 159 -7.29 -0.37 15.01
N THR A 160 -7.69 0.22 16.15
CA THR A 160 -8.94 -0.16 16.83
C THR A 160 -10.15 0.07 15.93
N ARG A 161 -10.18 1.18 15.17
CA ARG A 161 -11.26 1.45 14.21
C ARG A 161 -11.30 0.41 13.11
N VAL A 162 -10.13 0.02 12.55
CA VAL A 162 -10.04 -1.06 11.55
C VAL A 162 -10.60 -2.36 12.12
N ALA A 163 -10.08 -2.82 13.25
CA ALA A 163 -10.53 -4.07 13.88
C ALA A 163 -12.04 -4.06 14.22
N THR A 164 -12.54 -2.95 14.77
CA THR A 164 -13.97 -2.80 15.08
C THR A 164 -14.83 -2.83 13.80
N THR A 165 -14.35 -2.23 12.71
CA THR A 165 -15.07 -2.23 11.43
C THR A 165 -15.13 -3.65 10.85
N VAL A 166 -14.03 -4.40 10.88
CA VAL A 166 -14.00 -5.79 10.43
C VAL A 166 -14.92 -6.67 11.28
N ALA A 167 -14.84 -6.55 12.62
CA ALA A 167 -15.67 -7.33 13.53
C ALA A 167 -17.17 -7.07 13.30
N ARG A 168 -17.57 -5.82 13.07
CA ARG A 168 -18.97 -5.46 12.76
C ARG A 168 -19.44 -5.98 11.41
N ALA A 169 -18.54 -6.10 10.44
CA ALA A 169 -18.87 -6.67 9.14
C ALA A 169 -19.13 -8.17 9.20
N ALA A 170 -18.72 -8.84 10.29
CA ALA A 170 -18.90 -10.29 10.54
C ALA A 170 -18.53 -11.15 9.31
N PRO A 171 -17.28 -11.09 8.82
CA PRO A 171 -16.84 -11.88 7.68
C PRO A 171 -16.74 -13.37 8.06
N ASP A 172 -16.86 -14.23 7.04
CA ASP A 172 -16.59 -15.66 7.19
C ASP A 172 -15.09 -15.97 7.25
N ILE A 173 -14.26 -15.17 6.54
CA ILE A 173 -12.80 -15.27 6.49
C ILE A 173 -12.19 -13.88 6.70
N ILE A 174 -11.08 -13.80 7.41
CA ILE A 174 -10.25 -12.60 7.49
C ILE A 174 -8.90 -12.90 6.82
N ALA A 175 -8.55 -12.12 5.80
CA ALA A 175 -7.30 -12.20 5.06
C ALA A 175 -6.43 -10.97 5.35
N VAL A 176 -5.31 -11.17 6.04
CA VAL A 176 -4.27 -10.14 6.24
C VAL A 176 -3.20 -10.38 5.18
N THR A 177 -3.25 -9.60 4.10
CA THR A 177 -2.46 -9.85 2.90
C THR A 177 -1.11 -9.14 2.89
N GLY A 178 -0.38 -9.22 4.00
CA GLY A 178 1.01 -8.75 4.15
C GLY A 178 1.17 -7.32 4.61
N ASP A 179 2.43 -6.95 4.84
CA ASP A 179 2.87 -5.66 5.38
C ASP A 179 2.15 -5.31 6.69
N VAL A 180 2.19 -6.27 7.63
CA VAL A 180 1.64 -6.10 8.97
C VAL A 180 2.40 -5.01 9.72
N VAL A 181 3.73 -5.08 9.70
CA VAL A 181 4.63 -4.08 10.30
C VAL A 181 5.32 -3.23 9.23
N ASP A 182 5.82 -2.06 9.64
CA ASP A 182 6.56 -1.17 8.73
C ASP A 182 8.00 -1.65 8.54
N ASP A 183 8.86 -1.58 9.58
CA ASP A 183 10.27 -1.92 9.46
C ASP A 183 10.82 -2.74 10.65
N ARG A 184 10.00 -3.11 11.63
CA ARG A 184 10.48 -3.68 12.88
C ARG A 184 9.57 -4.77 13.42
N ALA A 185 10.14 -5.93 13.73
CA ALA A 185 9.42 -7.05 14.34
C ALA A 185 8.87 -6.71 15.75
N GLU A 186 9.52 -5.78 16.47
CA GLU A 186 9.09 -5.31 17.79
C GLU A 186 7.76 -4.56 17.77
N ASP A 187 7.25 -4.19 16.59
CA ASP A 187 5.97 -3.51 16.46
C ASP A 187 4.78 -4.51 16.32
N VAL A 188 5.05 -5.83 16.15
CA VAL A 188 4.01 -6.89 16.10
C VAL A 188 3.09 -6.88 17.34
N PRO A 189 3.57 -6.67 18.58
CA PRO A 189 2.68 -6.57 19.73
C PRO A 189 1.63 -5.46 19.64
N TRP A 190 1.89 -4.38 18.90
CA TRP A 190 0.88 -3.33 18.67
C TRP A 190 -0.24 -3.82 17.75
N TYR A 191 0.10 -4.60 16.72
CA TYR A 191 -0.87 -5.31 15.91
C TYR A 191 -1.67 -6.27 16.76
N ALA A 192 -1.02 -7.18 17.48
CA ALA A 192 -1.64 -8.19 18.29
C ALA A 192 -2.56 -7.62 19.37
N ALA A 193 -2.19 -6.52 20.02
CA ALA A 193 -3.03 -5.86 21.03
C ALA A 193 -4.43 -5.47 20.52
N VAL A 194 -4.60 -5.35 19.20
CA VAL A 194 -5.86 -4.95 18.58
C VAL A 194 -6.49 -6.10 17.78
N PHE A 195 -5.69 -6.87 17.05
CA PHE A 195 -6.17 -7.85 16.08
C PHE A 195 -6.20 -9.29 16.60
N ALA A 196 -5.52 -9.60 17.71
CA ALA A 196 -5.51 -10.97 18.27
C ALA A 196 -6.90 -11.52 18.62
N ARG A 197 -7.88 -10.65 18.83
CA ARG A 197 -9.27 -11.05 19.16
C ARG A 197 -10.18 -11.14 17.94
N LEU A 198 -9.69 -10.82 16.75
CA LEU A 198 -10.48 -11.00 15.54
C LEU A 198 -10.63 -12.49 15.26
N GLN A 199 -11.88 -12.91 15.07
CA GLN A 199 -12.25 -14.27 14.73
C GLN A 199 -13.16 -14.26 13.51
N ALA A 200 -13.08 -15.33 12.73
CA ALA A 200 -13.96 -15.58 11.60
C ALA A 200 -14.25 -17.09 11.53
N PRO A 201 -15.49 -17.53 11.20
CA PRO A 201 -15.88 -18.94 11.23
C PRO A 201 -15.00 -19.85 10.39
N LEU A 202 -14.47 -19.37 9.26
CA LEU A 202 -13.60 -20.12 8.36
C LEU A 202 -12.12 -19.73 8.50
N GLY A 203 -11.77 -18.95 9.51
CA GLY A 203 -10.39 -18.66 9.92
C GLY A 203 -9.90 -17.24 9.64
N VAL A 204 -8.80 -16.93 10.31
CA VAL A 204 -8.00 -15.69 10.11
C VAL A 204 -6.65 -16.10 9.58
N TYR A 205 -6.27 -15.56 8.43
CA TYR A 205 -5.05 -15.92 7.71
C TYR A 205 -4.15 -14.71 7.54
N VAL A 206 -2.86 -14.92 7.74
CA VAL A 206 -1.82 -13.89 7.56
C VAL A 206 -0.76 -14.42 6.61
N ILE A 207 -0.35 -13.62 5.65
CA ILE A 207 0.79 -13.89 4.76
C ILE A 207 1.86 -12.81 4.94
N PRO A 208 3.14 -13.06 4.58
CA PRO A 208 4.16 -12.02 4.58
C PRO A 208 3.95 -11.00 3.47
N GLY A 209 4.30 -9.75 3.75
CA GLY A 209 4.59 -8.73 2.76
C GLY A 209 6.08 -8.37 2.74
N ASN A 210 6.49 -7.50 1.82
CA ASN A 210 7.90 -7.13 1.70
C ASN A 210 8.43 -6.39 2.93
N HIS A 211 7.62 -5.58 3.61
CA HIS A 211 8.03 -4.91 4.85
C HIS A 211 8.19 -5.89 6.02
N ASP A 212 7.36 -6.91 6.10
CA ASP A 212 7.54 -7.98 7.09
C ASP A 212 8.86 -8.75 6.87
N ILE A 213 9.28 -8.90 5.58
CA ILE A 213 10.61 -9.46 5.23
C ILE A 213 11.72 -8.50 5.65
N TYR A 214 11.58 -7.20 5.38
CA TYR A 214 12.57 -6.18 5.77
C TYR A 214 12.73 -6.07 7.28
N ALA A 215 11.64 -6.23 8.03
CA ALA A 215 11.64 -6.28 9.49
C ALA A 215 12.27 -7.57 10.07
N GLY A 216 12.54 -8.57 9.23
CA GLY A 216 13.04 -9.88 9.62
C GLY A 216 11.92 -10.88 9.85
N TRP A 217 11.51 -11.57 8.78
CA TRP A 217 10.34 -12.46 8.77
C TRP A 217 10.33 -13.51 9.88
N ASP A 218 11.49 -14.10 10.21
CA ASP A 218 11.55 -15.12 11.25
C ASP A 218 11.14 -14.56 12.62
N ALA A 219 11.50 -13.32 12.92
CA ALA A 219 11.11 -12.64 14.15
C ALA A 219 9.65 -12.21 14.10
N VAL A 220 9.18 -11.63 12.98
CA VAL A 220 7.80 -11.22 12.75
C VAL A 220 6.86 -12.42 12.87
N SER A 221 7.12 -13.51 12.14
CA SER A 221 6.27 -14.71 12.14
C SER A 221 6.22 -15.39 13.49
N ARG A 222 7.36 -15.45 14.21
CA ARG A 222 7.42 -15.98 15.57
C ARG A 222 6.55 -15.14 16.52
N SER A 223 6.67 -13.83 16.47
CA SER A 223 5.89 -12.91 17.30
C SER A 223 4.39 -13.01 17.00
N LEU A 224 4.00 -13.09 15.71
CA LEU A 224 2.61 -13.31 15.32
C LEU A 224 2.04 -14.63 15.88
N ARG A 225 2.79 -15.76 15.75
CA ARG A 225 2.36 -17.06 16.29
C ARG A 225 2.20 -17.05 17.80
N GLN A 226 3.00 -16.28 18.52
CA GLN A 226 2.97 -16.18 19.98
C GLN A 226 1.84 -15.27 20.49
N SER A 227 1.39 -14.34 19.68
CA SER A 227 0.52 -13.25 20.12
C SER A 227 -0.86 -13.22 19.44
N THR A 228 -1.11 -14.11 18.47
CA THR A 228 -2.39 -14.21 17.75
C THR A 228 -2.74 -15.68 17.47
N ASP A 229 -4.04 -15.97 17.31
CA ASP A 229 -4.54 -17.29 16.87
C ASP A 229 -4.64 -17.39 15.34
N SER A 230 -4.04 -16.44 14.62
CA SER A 230 -4.08 -16.41 13.16
C SER A 230 -3.25 -17.54 12.54
N THR A 231 -3.76 -18.14 11.48
CA THR A 231 -3.01 -19.09 10.66
C THR A 231 -2.06 -18.36 9.74
N ILE A 232 -0.76 -18.54 9.92
CA ILE A 232 0.26 -17.94 9.06
C ILE A 232 0.51 -18.88 7.88
N LEU A 233 0.26 -18.42 6.67
CA LEU A 233 0.47 -19.15 5.42
C LEU A 233 1.67 -18.58 4.66
N VAL A 234 2.66 -19.43 4.42
CA VAL A 234 3.84 -19.10 3.58
C VAL A 234 4.14 -20.30 2.70
N ASN A 235 3.80 -20.19 1.43
CA ASN A 235 3.89 -21.30 0.49
C ASN A 235 3.20 -22.55 1.04
N ASP A 236 2.00 -22.35 1.61
CA ASP A 236 1.21 -23.39 2.25
C ASP A 236 -0.28 -23.14 1.98
N SER A 237 -1.10 -24.15 2.26
CA SER A 237 -2.54 -24.14 2.04
C SER A 237 -3.32 -24.65 3.25
N ARG A 238 -4.57 -24.24 3.33
CA ARG A 238 -5.58 -24.78 4.26
C ARG A 238 -6.85 -25.09 3.51
N LEU A 239 -7.39 -26.28 3.74
CA LEU A 239 -8.73 -26.61 3.30
C LEU A 239 -9.72 -26.16 4.37
N VAL A 240 -10.71 -25.38 3.94
CA VAL A 240 -11.86 -24.99 4.76
C VAL A 240 -13.07 -25.75 4.29
N GLU A 241 -13.84 -26.25 5.23
CA GLU A 241 -15.04 -27.05 4.96
C GLU A 241 -16.31 -26.27 5.31
N ARG A 242 -17.31 -26.39 4.44
CA ARG A 242 -18.66 -25.86 4.69
C ARG A 242 -19.68 -26.75 4.01
N ALA A 243 -20.59 -27.33 4.83
CA ALA A 243 -21.64 -28.24 4.37
C ALA A 243 -21.15 -29.36 3.46
N GLY A 244 -20.03 -30.00 3.82
CA GLY A 244 -19.45 -31.13 3.09
C GLY A 244 -18.65 -30.79 1.84
N ALA A 245 -18.56 -29.52 1.46
CA ALA A 245 -17.70 -29.09 0.36
C ALA A 245 -16.44 -28.40 0.89
N GLN A 246 -15.39 -28.38 0.07
CA GLN A 246 -14.08 -27.80 0.40
C GLN A 246 -13.72 -26.61 -0.49
N LEU A 247 -13.05 -25.63 0.11
CA LEU A 247 -12.39 -24.53 -0.55
C LEU A 247 -10.94 -24.47 -0.06
N ALA A 248 -9.98 -24.28 -0.97
CA ALA A 248 -8.58 -24.14 -0.56
C ALA A 248 -8.22 -22.65 -0.38
N ILE A 249 -7.69 -22.31 0.79
CA ILE A 249 -7.05 -21.01 1.05
C ILE A 249 -5.54 -21.24 0.95
N VAL A 250 -4.88 -20.48 0.08
CA VAL A 250 -3.46 -20.60 -0.21
C VAL A 250 -2.75 -19.29 0.13
N GLY A 251 -1.60 -19.36 0.76
CA GLY A 251 -0.74 -18.20 1.04
C GLY A 251 0.63 -18.37 0.41
N THR A 252 1.14 -17.33 -0.26
CA THR A 252 2.49 -17.31 -0.84
C THR A 252 3.49 -16.62 0.06
N GLY A 253 4.79 -16.86 -0.19
CA GLY A 253 5.86 -15.98 0.26
C GLY A 253 5.88 -14.67 -0.55
N ASP A 254 6.86 -13.80 -0.27
CA ASP A 254 7.04 -12.52 -0.97
C ASP A 254 8.39 -12.46 -1.72
N PRO A 255 8.43 -11.88 -2.96
CA PRO A 255 9.65 -11.74 -3.75
C PRO A 255 10.81 -10.99 -3.08
N ALA A 256 10.53 -10.14 -2.08
CA ALA A 256 11.57 -9.46 -1.31
C ALA A 256 12.51 -10.46 -0.59
N ALA A 257 12.01 -11.64 -0.25
CA ALA A 257 12.80 -12.69 0.40
C ALA A 257 13.86 -13.34 -0.51
N ASN A 258 13.87 -13.06 -1.80
CA ASN A 258 14.94 -13.48 -2.72
C ASN A 258 16.25 -12.69 -2.57
N GLY A 259 16.33 -11.75 -1.62
CA GLY A 259 17.58 -11.08 -1.27
C GLY A 259 17.94 -9.88 -2.16
N ARG A 260 16.97 -9.14 -2.67
CA ARG A 260 17.21 -7.88 -3.38
C ARG A 260 17.38 -6.71 -2.41
N HIS A 261 18.06 -5.64 -2.86
CA HIS A 261 18.28 -4.39 -2.11
C HIS A 261 19.04 -4.53 -0.78
N GLY A 262 19.96 -5.49 -0.68
CA GLY A 262 20.78 -5.68 0.52
C GLY A 262 20.10 -6.46 1.65
N ILE A 263 18.96 -7.06 1.37
CA ILE A 263 18.26 -7.99 2.27
C ILE A 263 18.91 -9.36 2.14
N THR A 264 19.15 -10.01 3.28
CA THR A 264 19.62 -11.41 3.29
C THR A 264 18.51 -12.32 2.75
N PRO A 265 18.79 -13.20 1.79
CA PRO A 265 17.80 -14.15 1.30
C PRO A 265 17.19 -14.98 2.43
N ASN A 266 15.87 -15.16 2.39
CA ASN A 266 15.15 -16.06 3.30
C ASN A 266 14.33 -17.05 2.48
N ALA A 267 14.90 -18.23 2.21
CA ALA A 267 14.26 -19.26 1.41
C ALA A 267 12.90 -19.73 1.97
N ASN A 268 12.68 -19.60 3.29
CA ASN A 268 11.41 -19.98 3.91
C ASN A 268 10.29 -19.00 3.61
N ALA A 269 10.61 -17.77 3.20
CA ALA A 269 9.65 -16.72 2.91
C ALA A 269 9.65 -16.30 1.43
N ALA A 270 10.61 -16.79 0.62
CA ALA A 270 10.61 -16.60 -0.83
C ALA A 270 9.40 -17.29 -1.47
N PRO A 271 8.78 -16.70 -2.52
CA PRO A 271 7.57 -17.28 -3.10
C PRO A 271 7.87 -18.59 -3.83
N ASP A 272 7.06 -19.61 -3.53
CA ASP A 272 7.08 -20.93 -4.15
C ASP A 272 5.61 -21.35 -4.37
N VAL A 273 5.12 -21.09 -5.58
CA VAL A 273 3.71 -21.36 -5.93
C VAL A 273 3.42 -22.85 -6.02
N GLU A 274 4.38 -23.66 -6.48
CA GLU A 274 4.25 -25.11 -6.55
C GLU A 274 4.06 -25.70 -5.15
N ARG A 275 4.90 -25.31 -4.22
CA ARG A 275 4.80 -25.74 -2.84
C ARG A 275 3.49 -25.28 -2.19
N ALA A 276 3.06 -24.03 -2.48
CA ALA A 276 1.82 -23.47 -1.95
C ALA A 276 0.59 -24.31 -2.35
N LEU A 277 0.60 -24.86 -3.57
CA LEU A 277 -0.50 -25.66 -4.13
C LEU A 277 -0.34 -27.17 -3.94
N ALA A 278 0.83 -27.66 -3.52
CA ALA A 278 1.16 -29.08 -3.48
C ALA A 278 0.19 -29.97 -2.69
N ARG A 279 -0.50 -29.40 -1.69
CA ARG A 279 -1.48 -30.12 -0.84
C ARG A 279 -2.92 -29.85 -1.19
N VAL A 280 -3.18 -29.09 -2.24
CA VAL A 280 -4.54 -28.78 -2.69
C VAL A 280 -5.05 -29.96 -3.51
N PRO A 281 -6.17 -30.60 -3.13
CA PRO A 281 -6.73 -31.70 -3.92
C PRO A 281 -7.16 -31.20 -5.31
N ALA A 282 -7.03 -32.07 -6.31
CA ALA A 282 -7.48 -31.76 -7.67
C ALA A 282 -8.97 -31.36 -7.68
N ALA A 283 -9.33 -30.45 -8.58
CA ALA A 283 -10.67 -29.88 -8.73
C ALA A 283 -11.21 -29.06 -7.52
N THR A 284 -10.36 -28.77 -6.52
CA THR A 284 -10.75 -27.86 -5.43
C THR A 284 -10.63 -26.41 -5.90
N THR A 285 -11.67 -25.60 -5.69
CA THR A 285 -11.59 -24.15 -5.94
C THR A 285 -10.57 -23.51 -5.01
N VAL A 286 -9.67 -22.67 -5.56
CA VAL A 286 -8.57 -22.04 -4.84
C VAL A 286 -8.76 -20.53 -4.74
N VAL A 287 -8.66 -20.01 -3.52
CA VAL A 287 -8.49 -18.58 -3.22
C VAL A 287 -7.07 -18.37 -2.66
N ALA A 288 -6.27 -17.59 -3.36
CA ALA A 288 -4.90 -17.31 -2.96
C ALA A 288 -4.74 -15.90 -2.34
N PHE A 289 -3.89 -15.81 -1.33
CA PHE A 289 -3.39 -14.57 -0.77
C PHE A 289 -1.93 -14.42 -1.19
N ALA A 290 -1.63 -13.37 -1.96
CA ALA A 290 -0.29 -13.06 -2.45
C ALA A 290 -0.07 -11.56 -2.31
N HIS A 291 0.83 -11.14 -1.43
CA HIS A 291 1.02 -9.71 -1.15
C HIS A 291 1.37 -8.95 -2.43
N ASN A 292 2.36 -9.43 -3.16
CA ASN A 292 2.80 -8.79 -4.41
C ASN A 292 1.98 -9.30 -5.61
N PRO A 293 1.24 -8.43 -6.32
CA PRO A 293 0.42 -8.82 -7.46
C PRO A 293 1.22 -9.37 -8.65
N ALA A 294 2.54 -9.19 -8.70
CA ALA A 294 3.40 -9.80 -9.72
C ALA A 294 3.39 -11.34 -9.69
N LEU A 295 2.90 -11.96 -8.60
CA LEU A 295 2.75 -13.41 -8.51
C LEU A 295 1.46 -13.93 -9.18
N TRP A 296 0.50 -13.03 -9.47
CA TRP A 296 -0.80 -13.43 -10.01
C TRP A 296 -0.74 -14.22 -11.33
N PRO A 297 0.06 -13.84 -12.35
CA PRO A 297 0.09 -14.62 -13.59
C PRO A 297 0.45 -16.10 -13.35
N GLY A 298 1.47 -16.36 -12.53
CA GLY A 298 1.86 -17.72 -12.20
C GLY A 298 0.83 -18.49 -11.36
N LEU A 299 0.00 -17.81 -10.56
CA LEU A 299 -1.13 -18.39 -9.84
C LEU A 299 -2.29 -18.68 -10.81
N ALA A 300 -2.60 -17.75 -11.72
CA ALA A 300 -3.66 -17.89 -12.70
C ALA A 300 -3.41 -19.07 -13.66
N GLU A 301 -2.17 -19.22 -14.16
CA GLU A 301 -1.75 -20.36 -14.99
C GLU A 301 -1.97 -21.71 -14.31
N ARG A 302 -1.98 -21.75 -12.98
CA ARG A 302 -2.20 -22.96 -12.16
C ARG A 302 -3.65 -23.12 -11.67
N GLY A 303 -4.58 -22.35 -12.25
CA GLY A 303 -6.01 -22.48 -12.00
C GLY A 303 -6.48 -21.86 -10.69
N VAL A 304 -5.71 -20.94 -10.08
CA VAL A 304 -6.19 -20.16 -8.93
C VAL A 304 -7.33 -19.26 -9.38
N ALA A 305 -8.49 -19.43 -8.76
CA ALA A 305 -9.71 -18.75 -9.19
C ALA A 305 -9.79 -17.29 -8.72
N LEU A 306 -9.26 -16.98 -7.54
CA LEU A 306 -9.21 -15.63 -6.98
C LEU A 306 -7.89 -15.40 -6.27
N THR A 307 -7.22 -14.29 -6.56
CA THR A 307 -6.04 -13.83 -5.83
C THR A 307 -6.34 -12.49 -5.17
N LEU A 308 -5.99 -12.34 -3.89
CA LEU A 308 -6.09 -11.09 -3.14
C LEU A 308 -4.68 -10.58 -2.85
N SER A 309 -4.38 -9.36 -3.31
CA SER A 309 -3.07 -8.71 -3.19
C SER A 309 -3.17 -7.33 -2.55
N GLY A 310 -2.03 -6.81 -2.07
CA GLY A 310 -1.83 -5.43 -1.61
C GLY A 310 -0.65 -4.77 -2.30
N HIS A 311 0.38 -4.36 -1.53
CA HIS A 311 1.70 -3.93 -1.97
C HIS A 311 1.78 -2.59 -2.72
N THR A 312 0.93 -2.36 -3.70
CA THR A 312 1.05 -1.22 -4.62
C THR A 312 0.63 0.10 -4.01
N HIS A 313 -0.16 0.04 -2.94
CA HIS A 313 -0.84 1.22 -2.35
C HIS A 313 -1.60 2.08 -3.38
N TRP A 314 -1.81 1.58 -4.60
CA TRP A 314 -2.25 2.37 -5.76
C TRP A 314 -1.39 3.64 -5.94
N GLY A 315 -0.10 3.58 -5.57
CA GLY A 315 0.80 4.72 -5.52
C GLY A 315 0.38 5.83 -4.56
N GLN A 316 -0.55 5.56 -3.63
CA GLN A 316 -1.15 6.50 -2.67
C GLN A 316 -1.93 7.68 -3.32
N PHE A 317 -1.91 7.77 -4.64
CA PHE A 317 -2.68 8.70 -5.45
C PHE A 317 -3.32 7.96 -6.63
N ALA A 318 -4.64 8.01 -6.71
CA ALA A 318 -5.38 7.33 -7.77
C ALA A 318 -6.56 8.16 -8.28
N LEU A 319 -6.92 7.88 -9.52
CA LEU A 319 -8.13 8.35 -10.17
C LEU A 319 -8.96 7.11 -10.56
N PRO A 320 -9.70 6.49 -9.61
CA PRO A 320 -10.33 5.18 -9.82
C PRO A 320 -11.30 5.15 -11.01
N ARG A 321 -12.01 6.27 -11.26
CA ARG A 321 -12.92 6.39 -12.42
C ARG A 321 -12.21 6.30 -13.77
N LEU A 322 -10.91 6.61 -13.81
CA LEU A 322 -10.08 6.53 -15.02
C LEU A 322 -9.26 5.24 -15.06
N GLY A 323 -9.38 4.37 -14.05
CA GLY A 323 -8.56 3.16 -13.93
C GLY A 323 -7.05 3.46 -13.82
N TRP A 324 -6.69 4.62 -13.27
CA TRP A 324 -5.30 5.08 -13.20
C TRP A 324 -4.86 5.40 -11.77
N SER A 325 -3.61 5.08 -11.48
CA SER A 325 -2.95 5.41 -10.22
C SER A 325 -1.50 5.82 -10.46
N LEU A 326 -0.86 6.42 -9.47
CA LEU A 326 0.56 6.78 -9.59
C LEU A 326 1.47 5.54 -9.70
N ALA A 327 1.00 4.36 -9.34
CA ALA A 327 1.70 3.08 -9.55
C ALA A 327 1.57 2.56 -10.99
N SER A 328 0.53 2.96 -11.74
CA SER A 328 0.23 2.42 -13.08
C SER A 328 1.33 2.57 -14.13
N PRO A 329 2.18 3.63 -14.14
CA PRO A 329 3.30 3.71 -15.08
C PRO A 329 4.43 2.72 -14.82
N PHE A 330 4.45 2.08 -13.63
CA PHE A 330 5.57 1.26 -13.15
C PHE A 330 5.19 -0.21 -12.96
N LEU A 331 3.90 -0.50 -12.85
CA LEU A 331 3.39 -1.82 -12.50
C LEU A 331 2.29 -2.23 -13.48
N GLU A 332 2.38 -3.44 -14.00
CA GLU A 332 1.38 -4.03 -14.89
C GLU A 332 0.01 -4.17 -14.19
N HIS A 333 0.04 -4.66 -12.94
CA HIS A 333 -1.13 -4.78 -12.09
C HIS A 333 -1.00 -3.80 -10.92
N ALA A 334 -1.54 -2.59 -11.09
CA ALA A 334 -1.30 -1.49 -10.16
C ALA A 334 -2.43 -1.25 -9.17
N MET A 335 -3.70 -1.58 -9.52
CA MET A 335 -4.85 -1.22 -8.71
C MET A 335 -6.12 -1.98 -9.10
N GLY A 336 -6.99 -2.22 -8.10
CA GLY A 336 -8.35 -2.69 -8.33
C GLY A 336 -8.45 -4.13 -8.82
N GLY A 337 -9.50 -4.43 -9.57
CA GLY A 337 -9.80 -5.76 -10.07
C GLY A 337 -9.25 -6.01 -11.46
N HIS A 338 -8.67 -7.19 -11.66
CA HIS A 338 -8.23 -7.71 -12.97
C HIS A 338 -8.82 -9.09 -13.20
N ARG A 339 -8.93 -9.48 -14.48
CA ARG A 339 -9.40 -10.79 -14.88
C ARG A 339 -8.57 -11.29 -16.05
N ASP A 340 -8.16 -12.55 -15.97
CA ASP A 340 -7.59 -13.30 -17.09
C ASP A 340 -8.29 -14.66 -17.15
N GLY A 341 -9.10 -14.87 -18.22
CA GLY A 341 -9.99 -16.00 -18.30
C GLY A 341 -10.91 -16.11 -17.07
N ASP A 342 -10.77 -17.22 -16.35
CA ASP A 342 -11.52 -17.49 -15.12
C ASP A 342 -10.81 -16.98 -13.84
N ALA A 343 -9.53 -16.61 -13.96
CA ALA A 343 -8.75 -16.12 -12.84
C ALA A 343 -9.04 -14.65 -12.56
N LEU A 344 -9.26 -14.34 -11.28
CA LEU A 344 -9.53 -13.01 -10.75
C LEU A 344 -8.38 -12.55 -9.88
N LEU A 345 -8.05 -11.26 -9.96
CA LEU A 345 -7.17 -10.57 -9.03
C LEU A 345 -7.89 -9.35 -8.47
N TYR A 346 -7.77 -9.12 -7.17
CA TYR A 346 -8.10 -7.85 -6.55
C TYR A 346 -6.91 -7.31 -5.78
N ILE A 347 -6.55 -6.04 -6.06
CA ILE A 347 -5.44 -5.34 -5.41
C ILE A 347 -6.02 -4.29 -4.48
N ASN A 348 -5.88 -4.52 -3.18
CA ASN A 348 -6.27 -3.58 -2.14
C ASN A 348 -5.30 -2.37 -2.13
N PRO A 349 -5.78 -1.13 -1.98
CA PRO A 349 -4.92 0.06 -1.91
C PRO A 349 -4.11 0.16 -0.61
N GLY A 350 -4.28 -0.78 0.29
CA GLY A 350 -3.74 -0.75 1.65
C GLY A 350 -4.72 -0.16 2.66
N THR A 351 -4.80 -0.80 3.83
CA THR A 351 -5.60 -0.33 4.97
C THR A 351 -4.87 0.75 5.75
N GLY A 352 -3.54 0.71 5.76
CA GLY A 352 -2.66 1.75 6.30
C GLY A 352 -2.15 2.74 5.25
N TYR A 353 -0.99 3.31 5.49
CA TYR A 353 -0.22 4.09 4.52
C TYR A 353 1.27 3.82 4.72
N TRP A 354 2.03 3.95 3.65
CA TRP A 354 3.49 3.82 3.69
C TRP A 354 4.17 5.19 3.61
N GLY A 355 5.25 5.36 4.38
CA GLY A 355 6.09 6.56 4.38
C GLY A 355 5.37 7.80 4.93
N ILE A 356 4.64 8.54 4.10
CA ILE A 356 3.92 9.75 4.50
C ILE A 356 2.41 9.53 4.58
N PRO A 357 1.70 10.16 5.51
CA PRO A 357 0.24 10.09 5.60
C PRO A 357 -0.40 10.91 4.47
N PHE A 358 -0.40 10.33 3.28
CA PHE A 358 -0.98 10.91 2.07
C PHE A 358 -1.77 9.85 1.31
N ARG A 359 -3.07 10.05 1.13
CA ARG A 359 -3.96 9.19 0.34
C ARG A 359 -4.98 10.06 -0.40
N LEU A 360 -4.91 10.10 -1.70
CA LEU A 360 -5.86 10.85 -2.52
C LEU A 360 -6.42 9.93 -3.61
N GLY A 361 -7.72 9.60 -3.52
CA GLY A 361 -8.37 8.62 -4.40
C GLY A 361 -8.05 7.16 -4.07
N ALA A 362 -6.87 6.88 -3.49
CA ALA A 362 -6.44 5.59 -2.94
C ALA A 362 -6.62 5.58 -1.41
N PHE A 363 -7.85 5.69 -0.93
CA PHE A 363 -8.12 5.77 0.51
C PHE A 363 -7.77 4.48 1.25
N PRO A 364 -7.41 4.54 2.54
CA PRO A 364 -7.32 3.38 3.41
C PRO A 364 -8.58 2.52 3.29
N GLU A 365 -8.43 1.24 2.95
CA GLU A 365 -9.54 0.37 2.58
C GLU A 365 -9.54 -0.95 3.36
N ILE A 366 -10.72 -1.36 3.79
CA ILE A 366 -11.06 -2.75 4.10
C ILE A 366 -11.90 -3.24 2.93
N THR A 367 -11.42 -4.26 2.20
CA THR A 367 -12.20 -4.85 1.11
C THR A 367 -13.03 -6.01 1.65
N MET A 368 -14.33 -5.97 1.42
CA MET A 368 -15.24 -7.08 1.69
C MET A 368 -15.53 -7.80 0.38
N VAL A 369 -14.86 -8.92 0.16
CA VAL A 369 -15.04 -9.73 -1.04
C VAL A 369 -16.12 -10.77 -0.79
N THR A 370 -17.21 -10.72 -1.54
CA THR A 370 -18.25 -11.74 -1.53
C THR A 370 -18.01 -12.74 -2.66
N LEU A 371 -17.78 -14.00 -2.33
CA LEU A 371 -17.68 -15.06 -3.32
C LEU A 371 -19.05 -15.33 -3.93
N LYS A 372 -19.13 -15.36 -5.26
CA LYS A 372 -20.34 -15.66 -6.01
C LYS A 372 -20.08 -16.79 -6.99
N ARG A 373 -21.01 -17.71 -7.14
CA ARG A 373 -20.92 -18.69 -8.21
C ARG A 373 -21.08 -17.99 -9.57
N ALA A 374 -20.13 -18.25 -10.47
CA ALA A 374 -20.29 -17.81 -11.86
C ALA A 374 -21.10 -18.86 -12.62
N ASP A 375 -22.26 -18.48 -13.14
CA ASP A 375 -23.01 -19.31 -14.09
C ASP A 375 -22.32 -19.30 -15.46
N GLU A 376 -22.35 -20.42 -16.21
CA GLU A 376 -21.71 -20.53 -17.52
C GLU A 376 -22.20 -19.47 -18.53
N ALA A 377 -23.43 -19.00 -18.38
CA ALA A 377 -24.03 -17.97 -19.21
C ALA A 377 -23.55 -16.51 -18.86
N ALA A 378 -23.15 -16.25 -17.64
CA ALA A 378 -22.74 -14.91 -17.19
C ALA A 378 -21.33 -14.52 -17.67
N LEU A 379 -20.51 -15.50 -18.03
CA LEU A 379 -19.12 -15.30 -18.47
C LEU A 379 -19.00 -14.78 -19.92
N SER A 380 -20.06 -14.90 -20.74
CA SER A 380 -20.08 -14.44 -22.14
C SER A 380 -20.38 -12.93 -22.31
N VAL A 381 -20.77 -12.19 -21.27
CA VAL A 381 -21.25 -10.79 -21.36
C VAL A 381 -20.46 -9.84 -20.45
N GLY A 382 -19.24 -10.16 -20.07
CA GLY A 382 -18.46 -9.35 -19.12
C GLY A 382 -17.32 -8.55 -19.75
N LYS A 383 -17.57 -7.58 -20.64
CA LYS A 383 -16.68 -6.40 -20.73
C LYS A 383 -16.82 -5.63 -19.43
N ALA A 384 -15.72 -5.53 -18.68
CA ALA A 384 -15.65 -4.95 -17.35
C ALA A 384 -16.40 -3.62 -17.28
N LYS A 385 -17.50 -3.57 -16.55
CA LYS A 385 -17.99 -2.33 -15.98
C LYS A 385 -17.07 -2.01 -14.80
N HIS A 386 -16.21 -1.03 -14.97
CA HIS A 386 -15.50 -0.42 -13.86
C HIS A 386 -16.55 0.09 -12.87
N ALA A 387 -16.69 -0.60 -11.75
CA ALA A 387 -17.48 -0.11 -10.65
C ALA A 387 -16.78 1.14 -10.09
N ALA A 388 -17.44 2.28 -10.21
CA ALA A 388 -17.02 3.59 -9.75
C ALA A 388 -16.98 3.70 -8.21
#